data_4c6e8fea34c2dd65be1d015124ccdd4b
#
_entry.id   4c6e8fea34c2dd65be1d015124ccdd4b
#
_cell.length_a   1.000
_cell.length_b   1.000
_cell.length_c   1.000
_cell.angle_alpha   90.00
_cell.angle_beta   90.00
_cell.angle_gamma   90.00
#
_symmetry.space_group_name_H-M   'P 1'
#
loop_
_entity.id
_entity.type
_entity.pdbx_description
1 polymer ?
#
loop_
_entity_poly.entity_id
_entity_poly.type
_entity_poly.pdbx_seq_one_letter_code
_entity_poly.pdbx_strand_id
1 'polypeptide(L)'
;MLKMQLLYGAALIACVAAGIAAGAATPESAIPNFASATFGWQPTTFLDFEPIAGKIAPIGPDPTYSPGAGVERLSDAENANLKPWAAAHARMHNDLVRNGHRAFNAQSRCWPGGVPGQLLFVAEPLYFIQRPQEVWMVWQRNQQVRRIYLNREHNENPQPSWFGESIGRYENGELVVDTVGFVEHPYSFVDNYRTPHTKDLHVVERWKMSDGGNAIKATVMVEDPGTFNAPWWGSARWQKVNRPMIESICAENNLNYETFFKLKEFPMPQARTPDF
;
A
#
# COMPACT_ATOMS: atom_id res chain seq x y z
N MET A 1 -69.38 -72.17 -24.83
CA MET A 1 -68.90 -71.42 -23.64
C MET A 1 -67.40 -71.16 -23.82
N LEU A 2 -67.10 -69.97 -24.24
CA LEU A 2 -65.73 -69.57 -24.58
C LEU A 2 -65.25 -68.62 -23.53
N LYS A 3 -64.20 -69.00 -22.78
CA LYS A 3 -63.52 -68.13 -21.82
C LYS A 3 -62.45 -67.32 -22.50
N MET A 4 -62.63 -66.02 -22.50
CA MET A 4 -61.66 -65.05 -23.02
C MET A 4 -60.74 -64.64 -21.86
N GLN A 5 -59.44 -64.96 -21.98
CA GLN A 5 -58.43 -64.50 -21.05
C GLN A 5 -57.87 -63.17 -21.57
N LEU A 6 -57.98 -62.14 -20.76
CA LEU A 6 -57.30 -60.84 -20.95
C LEU A 6 -55.86 -60.93 -20.44
N LEU A 7 -54.90 -60.67 -21.34
CA LEU A 7 -53.51 -60.44 -21.02
C LEU A 7 -53.30 -58.96 -20.72
N TYR A 8 -52.92 -58.65 -19.47
CA TYR A 8 -52.43 -57.31 -19.09
C TYR A 8 -50.92 -57.27 -19.35
N GLY A 9 -50.54 -56.46 -20.32
CA GLY A 9 -49.13 -56.11 -20.55
C GLY A 9 -48.74 -54.93 -19.62
N ALA A 10 -47.80 -55.17 -18.73
CA ALA A 10 -47.21 -54.12 -17.88
C ALA A 10 -46.06 -53.45 -18.67
N ALA A 11 -46.24 -52.21 -19.04
CA ALA A 11 -45.16 -51.38 -19.60
C ALA A 11 -44.33 -50.81 -18.46
N LEU A 12 -43.08 -51.22 -18.36
CA LEU A 12 -42.10 -50.63 -17.45
C LEU A 12 -41.59 -49.34 -18.08
N ILE A 13 -41.95 -48.19 -17.49
CA ILE A 13 -41.38 -46.90 -17.78
C ILE A 13 -40.08 -46.77 -16.95
N ALA A 14 -38.94 -46.86 -17.62
CA ALA A 14 -37.63 -46.56 -17.03
C ALA A 14 -37.45 -45.04 -16.95
N CYS A 15 -37.62 -44.45 -15.77
CA CYS A 15 -37.24 -43.08 -15.49
C CYS A 15 -35.70 -42.98 -15.44
N VAL A 16 -35.08 -42.40 -16.45
CA VAL A 16 -33.67 -41.99 -16.42
C VAL A 16 -33.59 -40.71 -15.60
N ALA A 17 -33.17 -40.82 -14.33
CA ALA A 17 -32.83 -39.71 -13.51
C ALA A 17 -31.51 -39.12 -14.02
N ALA A 18 -31.57 -38.04 -14.80
CA ALA A 18 -30.41 -37.22 -15.12
C ALA A 18 -29.96 -36.51 -13.85
N GLY A 19 -28.93 -37.03 -13.19
CA GLY A 19 -28.28 -36.37 -12.07
C GLY A 19 -27.63 -35.06 -12.56
N ILE A 20 -28.23 -33.93 -12.25
CA ILE A 20 -27.58 -32.63 -12.36
C ILE A 20 -26.47 -32.64 -11.29
N ALA A 21 -25.23 -32.81 -11.73
CA ALA A 21 -24.08 -32.56 -10.85
C ALA A 21 -24.15 -31.07 -10.48
N ALA A 22 -24.58 -30.78 -9.27
CA ALA A 22 -24.40 -29.45 -8.67
C ALA A 22 -22.89 -29.21 -8.63
N GLY A 23 -22.41 -28.36 -9.52
CA GLY A 23 -21.03 -27.88 -9.47
C GLY A 23 -20.81 -27.34 -8.06
N ALA A 24 -19.86 -27.91 -7.33
CA ALA A 24 -19.42 -27.36 -6.04
C ALA A 24 -19.04 -25.91 -6.30
N ALA A 25 -19.84 -24.97 -5.80
CA ALA A 25 -19.47 -23.58 -5.76
C ALA A 25 -18.13 -23.53 -4.99
N THR A 26 -17.09 -23.03 -5.65
CA THR A 26 -15.84 -22.69 -4.95
C THR A 26 -16.25 -21.85 -3.74
N PRO A 27 -15.77 -22.19 -2.53
CA PRO A 27 -16.12 -21.41 -1.35
C PRO A 27 -15.74 -19.96 -1.64
N GLU A 28 -16.71 -19.07 -1.61
CA GLU A 28 -16.52 -17.62 -1.67
C GLU A 28 -15.44 -17.31 -0.63
N SER A 29 -14.26 -16.88 -1.07
CA SER A 29 -13.13 -16.72 -0.17
C SER A 29 -13.53 -15.68 0.86
N ALA A 30 -13.53 -16.09 2.12
CA ALA A 30 -14.02 -15.27 3.23
C ALA A 30 -13.32 -13.90 3.19
N ILE A 31 -14.12 -12.82 3.27
CA ILE A 31 -13.61 -11.45 3.38
C ILE A 31 -12.66 -11.39 4.58
N PRO A 32 -11.38 -11.00 4.40
CA PRO A 32 -10.43 -10.93 5.51
C PRO A 32 -10.87 -9.84 6.48
N ASN A 33 -10.87 -10.15 7.77
CA ASN A 33 -11.21 -9.18 8.81
C ASN A 33 -9.95 -8.54 9.39
N PHE A 34 -9.63 -7.35 8.94
CA PHE A 34 -8.51 -6.55 9.46
C PHE A 34 -8.93 -5.64 10.63
N ALA A 35 -10.24 -5.40 10.80
CA ALA A 35 -10.78 -4.44 11.74
C ALA A 35 -10.81 -4.98 13.17
N SER A 36 -10.59 -4.12 14.15
CA SER A 36 -10.76 -4.41 15.57
C SER A 36 -10.94 -3.12 16.39
N ALA A 37 -11.72 -3.24 17.47
CA ALA A 37 -11.81 -2.19 18.48
C ALA A 37 -10.71 -2.29 19.56
N THR A 38 -9.96 -3.40 19.62
CA THR A 38 -9.04 -3.71 20.73
C THR A 38 -7.59 -3.90 20.32
N PHE A 39 -7.31 -4.05 19.03
CA PHE A 39 -5.95 -4.23 18.54
C PHE A 39 -5.66 -3.36 17.33
N GLY A 40 -4.39 -3.09 17.09
CA GLY A 40 -3.85 -2.49 15.89
C GLY A 40 -2.83 -3.40 15.21
N TRP A 41 -2.31 -2.94 14.09
CA TRP A 41 -1.29 -3.62 13.30
C TRP A 41 0.02 -2.85 13.35
N GLN A 42 0.97 -3.35 14.13
CA GLN A 42 2.30 -2.75 14.29
C GLN A 42 3.19 -3.14 13.10
N PRO A 43 3.78 -2.20 12.35
CA PRO A 43 4.68 -2.55 11.26
C PRO A 43 5.89 -3.32 11.79
N THR A 44 6.25 -4.39 11.08
CA THR A 44 7.48 -5.17 11.28
C THR A 44 8.45 -5.00 10.12
N THR A 45 7.93 -4.72 8.93
CA THR A 45 8.69 -4.15 7.83
C THR A 45 8.67 -2.64 8.01
N PHE A 46 9.84 -2.07 8.20
CA PHE A 46 9.99 -0.66 8.53
C PHE A 46 11.15 -0.07 7.75
N LEU A 47 10.91 1.07 7.12
CA LEU A 47 11.82 1.83 6.28
C LEU A 47 11.98 1.33 4.84
N ASP A 48 11.97 0.03 4.55
CA ASP A 48 12.16 -0.53 3.21
C ASP A 48 11.08 -1.54 2.87
N PHE A 49 10.68 -1.61 1.61
CA PHE A 49 9.91 -2.75 1.14
C PHE A 49 10.82 -3.97 0.97
N GLU A 50 10.35 -5.12 1.39
CA GLU A 50 11.02 -6.39 1.13
C GLU A 50 10.88 -6.75 -0.36
N PRO A 51 11.97 -7.09 -1.07
CA PRO A 51 11.91 -7.52 -2.46
C PRO A 51 11.09 -8.80 -2.62
N ILE A 52 10.45 -8.95 -3.77
CA ILE A 52 9.69 -10.16 -4.14
C ILE A 52 10.49 -10.95 -5.17
N ALA A 53 10.73 -12.23 -4.89
CA ALA A 53 11.49 -13.10 -5.78
C ALA A 53 10.88 -13.14 -7.21
N GLY A 54 11.74 -12.99 -8.20
CA GLY A 54 11.34 -13.00 -9.62
C GLY A 54 10.63 -11.72 -10.10
N LYS A 55 10.62 -10.66 -9.29
CA LYS A 55 10.09 -9.33 -9.66
C LYS A 55 11.19 -8.28 -9.62
N ILE A 56 10.99 -7.18 -10.34
CA ILE A 56 11.85 -6.01 -10.22
C ILE A 56 11.69 -5.46 -8.79
N ALA A 57 12.81 -5.29 -8.12
CA ALA A 57 12.84 -4.84 -6.73
C ALA A 57 12.55 -3.32 -6.62
N PRO A 58 12.09 -2.85 -5.45
CA PRO A 58 12.05 -1.43 -5.11
C PRO A 58 13.44 -0.78 -5.23
N ILE A 59 13.49 0.53 -5.32
CA ILE A 59 14.76 1.26 -5.19
C ILE A 59 15.31 1.02 -3.78
N GLY A 60 16.56 0.63 -3.70
CA GLY A 60 17.23 0.31 -2.45
C GLY A 60 18.21 1.40 -1.99
N PRO A 61 19.00 1.08 -0.94
CA PRO A 61 20.07 1.94 -0.48
C PRO A 61 21.22 2.00 -1.50
N ASP A 62 21.93 3.11 -1.49
CA ASP A 62 23.21 3.24 -2.19
C ASP A 62 24.16 2.14 -1.67
N PRO A 63 24.60 1.21 -2.54
CA PRO A 63 25.42 0.06 -2.11
C PRO A 63 26.83 0.49 -1.62
N THR A 64 27.23 1.72 -1.91
CA THR A 64 28.52 2.28 -1.51
C THR A 64 28.48 3.06 -0.20
N TYR A 65 27.29 3.25 0.37
CA TYR A 65 27.07 4.03 1.58
C TYR A 65 26.53 3.19 2.73
N SER A 66 27.27 3.18 3.82
CA SER A 66 26.79 2.63 5.08
C SER A 66 26.49 3.78 6.02
N PRO A 67 25.23 4.06 6.33
CA PRO A 67 24.90 5.10 7.30
C PRO A 67 25.52 4.73 8.66
N GLY A 68 26.19 5.68 9.31
CA GLY A 68 26.67 5.50 10.68
C GLY A 68 25.49 5.41 11.66
N ALA A 69 25.63 5.96 12.86
CA ALA A 69 24.54 6.02 13.85
C ALA A 69 23.36 6.92 13.42
N GLY A 70 23.44 7.59 12.26
CA GLY A 70 22.39 8.46 11.71
C GLY A 70 21.31 7.68 10.96
N VAL A 71 20.13 8.27 10.88
CA VAL A 71 18.97 7.71 10.17
C VAL A 71 18.91 8.14 8.70
N GLU A 72 19.89 8.89 8.25
CA GLU A 72 19.88 9.45 6.89
C GLU A 72 20.23 8.37 5.87
N ARG A 73 19.42 8.29 4.82
CA ARG A 73 19.52 7.25 3.79
C ARG A 73 19.91 7.85 2.46
N LEU A 74 20.83 7.19 1.76
CA LEU A 74 21.14 7.47 0.37
C LEU A 74 20.45 6.45 -0.54
N SER A 75 19.91 6.96 -1.65
CA SER A 75 19.29 6.17 -2.70
C SER A 75 20.32 5.51 -3.59
N ASP A 76 20.04 4.31 -4.10
CA ASP A 76 20.73 3.75 -5.26
C ASP A 76 20.38 4.58 -6.52
N ALA A 77 21.09 5.69 -6.70
CA ALA A 77 20.86 6.61 -7.80
C ALA A 77 21.30 6.06 -9.18
N GLU A 78 22.06 4.96 -9.18
CA GLU A 78 22.48 4.27 -10.40
C GLU A 78 21.57 3.07 -10.74
N ASN A 79 20.46 2.92 -10.04
CA ASN A 79 19.50 1.86 -10.30
C ASN A 79 18.96 1.92 -11.72
N ALA A 80 19.13 0.83 -12.46
CA ALA A 80 18.75 0.74 -13.87
C ALA A 80 17.24 0.92 -14.13
N ASN A 81 16.41 0.82 -13.10
CA ASN A 81 14.97 1.04 -13.22
C ASN A 81 14.58 2.54 -13.15
N LEU A 82 15.48 3.43 -12.73
CA LEU A 82 15.20 4.87 -12.70
C LEU A 82 15.34 5.52 -14.07
N LYS A 83 14.42 6.41 -14.39
CA LYS A 83 14.57 7.34 -15.51
C LYS A 83 15.69 8.36 -15.22
N PRO A 84 16.35 8.93 -16.24
CA PRO A 84 17.48 9.84 -16.03
C PRO A 84 17.21 11.01 -15.08
N TRP A 85 16.02 11.62 -15.14
CA TRP A 85 15.67 12.72 -14.26
C TRP A 85 15.48 12.27 -12.80
N ALA A 86 14.88 11.11 -12.58
CA ALA A 86 14.69 10.54 -11.23
C ALA A 86 16.04 10.13 -10.62
N ALA A 87 16.93 9.55 -11.42
CA ALA A 87 18.32 9.29 -11.02
C ALA A 87 19.07 10.59 -10.67
N ALA A 88 18.90 11.66 -11.45
CA ALA A 88 19.48 12.96 -11.15
C ALA A 88 18.92 13.56 -9.84
N HIS A 89 17.62 13.42 -9.60
CA HIS A 89 16.98 13.81 -8.35
C HIS A 89 17.55 13.02 -7.16
N ALA A 90 17.71 11.71 -7.30
CA ALA A 90 18.31 10.86 -6.26
C ALA A 90 19.76 11.30 -5.95
N ARG A 91 20.59 11.55 -6.97
CA ARG A 91 21.96 12.07 -6.79
C ARG A 91 21.98 13.40 -6.05
N MET A 92 21.12 14.35 -6.44
CA MET A 92 21.01 15.64 -5.76
C MET A 92 20.70 15.48 -4.26
N HIS A 93 19.73 14.64 -3.92
CA HIS A 93 19.41 14.37 -2.52
C HIS A 93 20.53 13.66 -1.77
N ASN A 94 21.22 12.71 -2.41
CA ASN A 94 22.38 12.03 -1.85
C ASN A 94 23.51 13.03 -1.54
N ASP A 95 23.77 13.96 -2.45
CA ASP A 95 24.81 14.98 -2.26
C ASP A 95 24.46 15.93 -1.12
N LEU A 96 23.20 16.33 -0.98
CA LEU A 96 22.75 17.12 0.16
C LEU A 96 23.00 16.39 1.47
N VAL A 97 22.65 15.10 1.55
CA VAL A 97 22.90 14.27 2.76
C VAL A 97 24.40 14.16 3.04
N ARG A 98 25.23 13.87 2.03
CA ARG A 98 26.68 13.78 2.19
C ARG A 98 27.29 15.10 2.68
N ASN A 99 26.67 16.23 2.35
CA ASN A 99 27.06 17.56 2.83
C ASN A 99 26.44 17.95 4.18
N GLY A 100 25.85 16.99 4.89
CA GLY A 100 25.33 17.16 6.23
C GLY A 100 23.94 17.80 6.31
N HIS A 101 23.19 17.83 5.22
CA HIS A 101 21.79 18.23 5.23
C HIS A 101 20.90 17.06 5.66
N ARG A 102 19.81 17.40 6.35
CA ARG A 102 18.82 16.41 6.74
C ARG A 102 17.99 15.98 5.52
N ALA A 103 17.83 14.67 5.38
CA ALA A 103 16.97 14.08 4.38
C ALA A 103 15.51 14.02 4.85
N PHE A 104 14.72 15.03 4.55
CA PHE A 104 13.30 15.03 4.87
C PHE A 104 12.50 14.09 3.96
N ASN A 105 11.48 13.48 4.54
CA ASN A 105 10.31 12.96 3.84
C ASN A 105 9.06 13.73 4.32
N ALA A 106 7.89 13.43 3.76
CA ALA A 106 6.65 14.11 4.11
C ALA A 106 6.34 14.01 5.63
N GLN A 107 6.60 12.87 6.23
CA GLN A 107 6.36 12.61 7.66
C GLN A 107 7.24 13.48 8.58
N SER A 108 8.42 13.85 8.13
CA SER A 108 9.31 14.76 8.87
C SER A 108 8.69 16.17 9.02
N ARG A 109 7.76 16.51 8.14
CA ARG A 109 7.00 17.77 8.16
C ARG A 109 5.56 17.62 8.62
N CYS A 110 5.21 16.47 9.19
CA CYS A 110 3.85 16.12 9.59
C CYS A 110 2.84 16.09 8.43
N TRP A 111 3.30 16.00 7.21
CA TRP A 111 2.47 15.80 6.03
C TRP A 111 2.15 14.32 5.82
N PRO A 112 1.09 14.00 5.07
CA PRO A 112 0.79 12.64 4.70
C PRO A 112 1.93 12.00 3.91
N GLY A 113 2.23 10.73 4.18
CA GLY A 113 3.31 10.01 3.51
C GLY A 113 2.99 9.57 2.09
N GLY A 114 1.75 9.76 1.64
CA GLY A 114 1.31 9.29 0.33
C GLY A 114 1.21 7.77 0.24
N VAL A 115 0.99 7.26 -0.97
CA VAL A 115 0.94 5.83 -1.28
C VAL A 115 2.02 5.55 -2.32
N PRO A 116 2.85 4.54 -2.14
CA PRO A 116 2.89 3.59 -1.04
C PRO A 116 3.76 4.03 0.16
N GLY A 117 4.40 5.22 0.10
CA GLY A 117 5.37 5.69 1.11
C GLY A 117 4.87 5.62 2.55
N GLN A 118 3.58 5.92 2.78
CA GLN A 118 2.97 5.84 4.12
C GLN A 118 3.12 4.47 4.78
N LEU A 119 3.26 3.39 4.01
CA LEU A 119 3.45 2.05 4.55
C LEU A 119 4.81 1.85 5.22
N LEU A 120 5.78 2.70 4.89
CA LEU A 120 7.16 2.60 5.36
C LEU A 120 7.54 3.68 6.38
N PHE A 121 6.86 4.84 6.35
CA PHE A 121 7.31 6.02 7.09
C PHE A 121 6.89 6.03 8.56
N VAL A 122 5.98 5.15 8.94
CA VAL A 122 5.28 5.23 10.23
C VAL A 122 5.54 3.97 11.05
N ALA A 123 6.11 4.15 12.24
CA ALA A 123 6.39 3.06 13.17
C ALA A 123 5.19 2.74 14.08
N GLU A 124 4.21 3.65 14.16
CA GLU A 124 3.02 3.46 14.99
C GLU A 124 2.00 2.53 14.33
N PRO A 125 1.07 1.95 15.11
CA PRO A 125 0.09 1.01 14.57
C PRO A 125 -0.84 1.61 13.52
N LEU A 126 -1.23 0.72 12.58
CA LEU A 126 -2.29 0.91 11.60
C LEU A 126 -3.55 0.22 12.11
N TYR A 127 -4.70 0.87 11.94
CA TYR A 127 -6.04 0.34 12.26
C TYR A 127 -6.91 0.31 11.01
N PHE A 128 -7.88 -0.60 11.00
CA PHE A 128 -8.83 -0.70 9.90
C PHE A 128 -10.26 -0.53 10.41
N ILE A 129 -11.08 0.16 9.63
CA ILE A 129 -12.53 0.18 9.76
C ILE A 129 -13.09 -0.36 8.45
N GLN A 130 -13.76 -1.51 8.50
CA GLN A 130 -14.34 -2.14 7.32
C GLN A 130 -15.87 -1.98 7.33
N ARG A 131 -16.39 -1.47 6.22
CA ARG A 131 -17.82 -1.30 5.96
C ARG A 131 -18.17 -1.92 4.59
N PRO A 132 -19.43 -2.16 4.28
CA PRO A 132 -19.82 -2.77 3.00
C PRO A 132 -19.36 -1.99 1.76
N GLN A 133 -19.29 -0.65 1.84
CA GLN A 133 -18.96 0.21 0.70
C GLN A 133 -17.56 0.82 0.75
N GLU A 134 -16.86 0.70 1.88
CA GLU A 134 -15.56 1.32 2.06
C GLU A 134 -14.72 0.66 3.15
N VAL A 135 -13.41 0.79 3.02
CA VAL A 135 -12.44 0.47 4.05
C VAL A 135 -11.68 1.74 4.40
N TRP A 136 -11.53 2.01 5.67
CA TRP A 136 -10.67 3.09 6.16
C TRP A 136 -9.42 2.50 6.79
N MET A 137 -8.28 2.99 6.34
CA MET A 137 -6.99 2.76 6.97
C MET A 137 -6.67 4.00 7.83
N VAL A 138 -6.46 3.78 9.12
CA VAL A 138 -6.22 4.86 10.08
C VAL A 138 -4.86 4.64 10.73
N TRP A 139 -3.91 5.48 10.42
CA TRP A 139 -2.61 5.48 11.09
C TRP A 139 -2.70 6.25 12.40
N GLN A 140 -2.18 5.68 13.49
CA GLN A 140 -2.16 6.35 14.77
C GLN A 140 -1.43 7.70 14.69
N ARG A 141 -0.29 7.72 13.97
CA ARG A 141 0.47 8.95 13.76
C ARG A 141 -0.36 9.97 12.99
N ASN A 142 -0.55 11.15 13.60
CA ASN A 142 -1.38 12.23 13.07
C ASN A 142 -2.84 11.84 12.80
N GLN A 143 -3.27 10.66 13.21
CA GLN A 143 -4.61 10.12 12.93
C GLN A 143 -5.00 10.24 11.45
N GLN A 144 -4.02 10.00 10.58
CA GLN A 144 -4.20 10.11 9.14
C GLN A 144 -5.11 9.00 8.64
N VAL A 145 -6.08 9.37 7.82
CA VAL A 145 -7.10 8.46 7.30
C VAL A 145 -6.98 8.39 5.78
N ARG A 146 -6.89 7.14 5.26
CA ARG A 146 -7.05 6.83 3.86
C ARG A 146 -8.36 6.09 3.66
N ARG A 147 -9.21 6.57 2.75
CA ARG A 147 -10.46 5.90 2.39
C ARG A 147 -10.24 5.08 1.13
N ILE A 148 -10.71 3.85 1.15
CA ILE A 148 -10.73 2.93 0.02
C ILE A 148 -12.20 2.67 -0.28
N TYR A 149 -12.66 3.05 -1.44
CA TYR A 149 -14.03 2.84 -1.87
C TYR A 149 -14.16 1.47 -2.53
N LEU A 150 -15.15 0.68 -2.11
CA LEU A 150 -15.30 -0.69 -2.59
C LEU A 150 -16.23 -0.79 -3.80
N ASN A 151 -15.85 -1.68 -4.74
CA ASN A 151 -16.68 -2.12 -5.85
C ASN A 151 -17.20 -0.97 -6.74
N ARG A 152 -16.35 -0.02 -7.04
CA ARG A 152 -16.63 1.05 -8.02
C ARG A 152 -15.41 1.26 -8.93
N GLU A 153 -15.60 2.02 -10.00
CA GLU A 153 -14.53 2.46 -10.88
C GLU A 153 -13.91 3.77 -10.37
N HIS A 154 -12.70 4.09 -10.85
CA HIS A 154 -12.09 5.40 -10.66
C HIS A 154 -12.93 6.50 -11.33
N ASN A 155 -12.90 7.71 -10.75
CA ASN A 155 -13.42 8.87 -11.46
C ASN A 155 -12.57 9.13 -12.71
N GLU A 156 -13.18 9.62 -13.78
CA GLU A 156 -12.45 9.96 -15.02
C GLU A 156 -11.31 10.97 -14.78
N ASN A 157 -11.53 11.89 -13.83
CA ASN A 157 -10.58 12.93 -13.45
C ASN A 157 -10.48 12.97 -11.92
N PRO A 158 -9.76 12.07 -11.27
CA PRO A 158 -9.62 12.07 -9.83
C PRO A 158 -8.91 13.33 -9.37
N GLN A 159 -9.42 13.96 -8.30
CA GLN A 159 -8.79 15.15 -7.73
C GLN A 159 -7.47 14.74 -7.06
N PRO A 160 -6.32 15.33 -7.44
CA PRO A 160 -5.03 14.97 -6.86
C PRO A 160 -5.01 15.16 -5.35
N SER A 161 -4.49 14.15 -4.65
CA SER A 161 -4.32 14.21 -3.19
C SER A 161 -3.10 13.41 -2.75
N TRP A 162 -2.67 13.56 -1.49
CA TRP A 162 -1.55 12.79 -0.95
C TRP A 162 -1.77 11.28 -0.98
N PHE A 163 -2.99 10.82 -0.73
CA PHE A 163 -3.34 9.40 -0.75
C PHE A 163 -3.96 8.94 -2.06
N GLY A 164 -4.14 9.84 -3.03
CA GLY A 164 -4.80 9.54 -4.29
C GLY A 164 -6.27 9.15 -4.12
N GLU A 165 -6.87 8.66 -5.18
CA GLU A 165 -8.15 7.98 -5.17
C GLU A 165 -7.92 6.46 -5.12
N SER A 166 -8.38 5.81 -4.04
CA SER A 166 -8.22 4.38 -3.82
C SER A 166 -9.54 3.65 -4.03
N ILE A 167 -9.53 2.69 -4.94
CA ILE A 167 -10.65 1.78 -5.21
C ILE A 167 -10.26 0.39 -4.74
N GLY A 168 -11.18 -0.31 -4.10
CA GLY A 168 -10.91 -1.64 -3.55
C GLY A 168 -11.92 -2.70 -3.96
N ARG A 169 -11.49 -3.94 -3.92
CA ARG A 169 -12.34 -5.12 -4.00
C ARG A 169 -11.75 -6.26 -3.18
N TYR A 170 -12.60 -7.15 -2.73
CA TYR A 170 -12.16 -8.40 -2.13
C TYR A 170 -12.03 -9.48 -3.21
N GLU A 171 -10.89 -10.14 -3.27
CA GLU A 171 -10.57 -11.13 -4.27
C GLU A 171 -9.67 -12.23 -3.67
N ASN A 172 -10.10 -13.49 -3.72
CA ASN A 172 -9.32 -14.63 -3.22
C ASN A 172 -8.81 -14.51 -1.78
N GLY A 173 -9.61 -13.90 -0.87
CA GLY A 173 -9.22 -13.68 0.54
C GLY A 173 -8.24 -12.53 0.74
N GLU A 174 -8.08 -11.67 -0.23
CA GLU A 174 -7.27 -10.45 -0.18
C GLU A 174 -8.16 -9.21 -0.37
N LEU A 175 -7.78 -8.08 0.21
CA LEU A 175 -8.25 -6.77 -0.20
C LEU A 175 -7.27 -6.25 -1.25
N VAL A 176 -7.73 -6.12 -2.47
CA VAL A 176 -6.97 -5.52 -3.58
C VAL A 176 -7.36 -4.05 -3.67
N VAL A 177 -6.36 -3.18 -3.65
CA VAL A 177 -6.55 -1.72 -3.70
C VAL A 177 -5.79 -1.18 -4.89
N ASP A 178 -6.48 -0.45 -5.73
CA ASP A 178 -5.96 0.26 -6.89
C ASP A 178 -6.00 1.76 -6.63
N THR A 179 -4.91 2.49 -6.87
CA THR A 179 -4.80 3.90 -6.49
C THR A 179 -4.10 4.72 -7.56
N VAL A 180 -4.74 5.82 -7.93
CA VAL A 180 -4.27 6.83 -8.89
C VAL A 180 -4.56 8.25 -8.36
N GLY A 181 -4.18 9.28 -9.11
CA GLY A 181 -4.53 10.67 -8.78
C GLY A 181 -3.75 11.22 -7.59
N PHE A 182 -2.43 11.08 -7.64
CA PHE A 182 -1.54 11.60 -6.60
C PHE A 182 -1.16 13.06 -6.86
N VAL A 183 -0.97 13.83 -5.78
CA VAL A 183 -0.44 15.18 -5.86
C VAL A 183 1.07 15.12 -6.16
N GLU A 184 1.50 15.85 -7.19
CA GLU A 184 2.93 16.09 -7.41
C GLU A 184 3.41 17.16 -6.44
N HIS A 185 4.31 16.77 -5.54
CA HIS A 185 4.88 17.68 -4.55
C HIS A 185 6.35 17.31 -4.30
N PRO A 186 7.27 18.28 -4.10
CA PRO A 186 8.68 18.01 -3.89
C PRO A 186 9.03 17.08 -2.74
N TYR A 187 8.09 16.82 -1.83
CA TYR A 187 8.21 15.88 -0.72
C TYR A 187 7.24 14.71 -0.80
N SER A 188 6.57 14.49 -1.94
CA SER A 188 5.81 13.29 -2.21
C SER A 188 6.73 12.24 -2.82
N PHE A 189 6.95 11.16 -2.10
CA PHE A 189 7.90 10.11 -2.46
C PHE A 189 7.26 8.74 -2.33
N VAL A 190 7.69 7.80 -3.16
CA VAL A 190 7.19 6.42 -3.11
C VAL A 190 7.90 5.57 -2.06
N ASP A 191 9.03 6.05 -1.51
CA ASP A 191 9.86 5.32 -0.54
C ASP A 191 10.66 6.24 0.39
N ASN A 192 11.43 5.66 1.30
CA ASN A 192 12.31 6.37 2.22
C ASN A 192 13.62 6.86 1.61
N TYR A 193 13.87 6.54 0.34
CA TYR A 193 15.03 7.01 -0.43
C TYR A 193 14.74 8.31 -1.20
N ARG A 194 13.52 8.84 -1.01
CA ARG A 194 13.03 10.06 -1.67
C ARG A 194 12.94 9.89 -3.19
N THR A 195 12.58 8.68 -3.61
CA THR A 195 12.28 8.43 -5.03
C THR A 195 11.03 9.23 -5.40
N PRO A 196 11.15 10.18 -6.33
CA PRO A 196 10.04 11.02 -6.75
C PRO A 196 9.05 10.22 -7.60
N HIS A 197 7.92 10.84 -7.89
CA HIS A 197 6.96 10.31 -8.85
C HIS A 197 6.36 11.42 -9.71
N THR A 198 5.69 11.04 -10.78
CA THR A 198 4.89 11.94 -11.62
C THR A 198 3.40 11.81 -11.30
N LYS A 199 2.58 12.60 -11.98
CA LYS A 199 1.10 12.47 -11.92
C LYS A 199 0.59 11.11 -12.41
N ASP A 200 1.41 10.38 -13.18
CA ASP A 200 1.05 9.09 -13.77
C ASP A 200 1.37 7.91 -12.82
N LEU A 201 1.70 8.21 -11.57
CA LEU A 201 1.88 7.18 -10.55
C LEU A 201 0.62 6.35 -10.38
N HIS A 202 0.78 5.03 -10.45
CA HIS A 202 -0.24 4.02 -10.24
C HIS A 202 0.27 2.99 -9.24
N VAL A 203 -0.52 2.68 -8.22
CA VAL A 203 -0.14 1.74 -7.16
C VAL A 203 -1.23 0.71 -6.95
N VAL A 204 -0.86 -0.56 -7.01
CA VAL A 204 -1.75 -1.67 -6.67
C VAL A 204 -1.24 -2.39 -5.43
N GLU A 205 -2.08 -2.50 -4.41
CA GLU A 205 -1.77 -3.17 -3.16
C GLU A 205 -2.66 -4.42 -2.99
N ARG A 206 -2.08 -5.50 -2.46
CA ARG A 206 -2.82 -6.72 -2.09
C ARG A 206 -2.57 -7.02 -0.62
N TRP A 207 -3.62 -6.91 0.17
CA TRP A 207 -3.59 -7.07 1.62
C TRP A 207 -4.20 -8.40 2.02
N LYS A 208 -3.47 -9.19 2.78
CA LYS A 208 -3.96 -10.48 3.27
C LYS A 208 -3.59 -10.74 4.71
N MET A 209 -4.41 -11.55 5.37
CA MET A 209 -4.08 -12.13 6.66
C MET A 209 -2.96 -13.16 6.52
N SER A 210 -2.11 -13.23 7.51
CA SER A 210 -1.04 -14.24 7.61
C SER A 210 -0.88 -14.70 9.07
N ASP A 211 -0.06 -15.73 9.30
CA ASP A 211 0.23 -16.30 10.63
C ASP A 211 -1.03 -16.62 11.46
N GLY A 212 -2.01 -17.27 10.82
CA GLY A 212 -3.25 -17.65 11.49
C GLY A 212 -4.07 -16.45 11.99
N GLY A 213 -3.95 -15.27 11.35
CA GLY A 213 -4.65 -14.06 11.74
C GLY A 213 -3.89 -13.16 12.71
N ASN A 214 -2.62 -13.46 13.01
CA ASN A 214 -1.77 -12.66 13.89
C ASN A 214 -0.89 -11.66 13.15
N ALA A 215 -0.86 -11.70 11.83
CA ALA A 215 -0.15 -10.75 11.00
C ALA A 215 -0.96 -10.41 9.73
N ILE A 216 -0.64 -9.27 9.12
CA ILE A 216 -1.06 -8.91 7.77
C ILE A 216 0.16 -8.64 6.92
N LYS A 217 0.04 -8.93 5.64
CA LYS A 217 1.05 -8.63 4.62
C LYS A 217 0.40 -7.85 3.50
N ALA A 218 1.06 -6.78 3.06
CA ALA A 218 0.76 -6.10 1.81
C ALA A 218 1.83 -6.41 0.77
N THR A 219 1.41 -6.80 -0.42
CA THR A 219 2.24 -6.78 -1.62
C THR A 219 1.88 -5.54 -2.41
N VAL A 220 2.89 -4.79 -2.83
CA VAL A 220 2.73 -3.53 -3.53
C VAL A 220 3.35 -3.64 -4.91
N MET A 221 2.62 -3.22 -5.94
CA MET A 221 3.12 -2.95 -7.28
C MET A 221 3.08 -1.45 -7.50
N VAL A 222 4.17 -0.88 -7.99
CA VAL A 222 4.29 0.54 -8.30
C VAL A 222 4.68 0.71 -9.75
N GLU A 223 3.88 1.46 -10.47
CA GLU A 223 4.09 1.83 -11.86
C GLU A 223 4.05 3.35 -11.99
N ASP A 224 5.04 3.91 -12.63
CA ASP A 224 5.10 5.31 -13.04
C ASP A 224 6.02 5.41 -14.25
N PRO A 225 5.47 5.40 -15.47
CA PRO A 225 6.27 5.45 -16.69
C PRO A 225 7.11 6.73 -16.83
N GLY A 226 6.75 7.78 -16.11
CA GLY A 226 7.55 9.00 -16.03
C GLY A 226 8.81 8.85 -15.16
N THR A 227 8.77 7.99 -14.15
CA THR A 227 9.83 7.80 -13.16
C THR A 227 10.64 6.52 -13.37
N PHE A 228 9.99 5.42 -13.71
CA PHE A 228 10.59 4.10 -13.83
C PHE A 228 10.60 3.58 -15.26
N ASN A 229 11.56 2.71 -15.56
CA ASN A 229 11.63 1.99 -16.84
C ASN A 229 10.63 0.83 -16.90
N ALA A 230 10.29 0.25 -15.74
CA ALA A 230 9.29 -0.81 -15.60
C ALA A 230 8.69 -0.79 -14.19
N PRO A 231 7.48 -1.36 -14.01
CA PRO A 231 6.90 -1.52 -12.69
C PRO A 231 7.81 -2.33 -11.74
N TRP A 232 7.80 -1.98 -10.46
CA TRP A 232 8.50 -2.73 -9.43
C TRP A 232 7.54 -3.25 -8.36
N TRP A 233 7.99 -4.25 -7.59
CA TRP A 233 7.20 -4.89 -6.55
C TRP A 233 7.96 -4.98 -5.23
N GLY A 234 7.21 -4.77 -4.15
CA GLY A 234 7.72 -4.96 -2.81
C GLY A 234 6.65 -5.50 -1.87
N SER A 235 7.04 -5.85 -0.67
CA SER A 235 6.10 -6.22 0.36
C SER A 235 6.42 -5.56 1.70
N ALA A 236 5.38 -5.37 2.50
CA ALA A 236 5.46 -4.88 3.86
C ALA A 236 4.58 -5.76 4.78
N ARG A 237 4.93 -5.81 6.05
CA ARG A 237 4.30 -6.70 7.02
C ARG A 237 4.02 -5.98 8.33
N TRP A 238 2.91 -6.33 8.94
CA TRP A 238 2.49 -5.86 10.26
C TRP A 238 2.10 -7.03 11.13
N GLN A 239 2.36 -6.90 12.42
CA GLN A 239 1.95 -7.86 13.43
C GLN A 239 0.87 -7.27 14.32
N LYS A 240 -0.07 -8.11 14.73
CA LYS A 240 -1.14 -7.77 15.64
C LYS A 240 -0.59 -7.36 16.99
N VAL A 241 -1.05 -6.24 17.53
CA VAL A 241 -0.72 -5.76 18.87
C VAL A 241 -2.00 -5.37 19.61
N ASN A 242 -2.14 -5.84 20.84
CA ASN A 242 -3.27 -5.49 21.70
C ASN A 242 -3.04 -4.08 22.27
N ARG A 243 -3.30 -3.10 21.46
CA ARG A 243 -3.14 -1.69 21.80
C ARG A 243 -4.31 -0.91 21.21
N PRO A 244 -5.09 -0.19 22.02
CA PRO A 244 -6.06 0.76 21.48
C PRO A 244 -5.33 1.91 20.80
N MET A 245 -6.00 2.55 19.85
CA MET A 245 -5.48 3.77 19.24
C MET A 245 -5.40 4.87 20.30
N ILE A 246 -4.27 5.52 20.40
CA ILE A 246 -4.05 6.70 21.24
C ILE A 246 -3.81 7.91 20.35
N GLU A 247 -3.96 9.08 20.91
CA GLU A 247 -3.61 10.31 20.24
C GLU A 247 -2.09 10.38 19.98
N SER A 248 -1.72 10.79 18.78
CA SER A 248 -0.33 10.98 18.36
C SER A 248 -0.29 12.09 17.33
N ILE A 249 0.08 13.29 17.77
CA ILE A 249 0.09 14.51 16.95
C ILE A 249 1.53 14.88 16.61
N CYS A 250 1.88 14.76 15.35
CA CYS A 250 3.24 15.03 14.87
C CYS A 250 3.68 16.49 15.10
N ALA A 251 2.76 17.44 15.03
CA ALA A 251 3.06 18.86 15.20
C ALA A 251 3.37 19.23 16.65
N GLU A 252 2.88 18.46 17.63
CA GLU A 252 3.21 18.66 19.04
C GLU A 252 4.64 18.24 19.31
N ASN A 253 5.41 19.12 19.95
CA ASN A 253 6.83 18.91 20.24
C ASN A 253 7.69 18.56 18.99
N ASN A 254 7.23 18.94 17.80
CA ASN A 254 8.04 18.81 16.59
C ASN A 254 9.15 19.87 16.63
N LEU A 255 10.15 19.60 17.46
CA LEU A 255 11.31 20.46 17.63
C LEU A 255 12.13 20.49 16.36
N ASN A 256 12.81 21.63 16.12
CA ASN A 256 13.73 21.77 15.03
C ASN A 256 14.85 20.71 15.14
N TYR A 257 14.92 19.81 14.18
CA TYR A 257 15.88 18.71 14.19
C TYR A 257 17.34 19.19 14.09
N GLU A 258 17.60 20.37 13.54
CA GLU A 258 18.95 20.97 13.54
C GLU A 258 19.51 21.09 14.95
N THR A 259 18.68 21.47 15.91
CA THR A 259 19.09 21.60 17.30
C THR A 259 19.42 20.25 17.94
N PHE A 260 18.70 19.19 17.54
CA PHE A 260 18.87 17.86 18.14
C PHE A 260 20.01 17.05 17.51
N PHE A 261 20.13 17.08 16.19
CA PHE A 261 21.08 16.24 15.44
C PHE A 261 22.21 17.03 14.80
N LYS A 262 22.26 18.35 14.95
CA LYS A 262 23.23 19.25 14.30
C LYS A 262 23.25 19.10 12.78
N LEU A 263 22.13 18.70 12.19
CA LEU A 263 21.98 18.55 10.75
C LEU A 263 21.41 19.82 10.14
N LYS A 264 21.88 20.16 8.96
CA LYS A 264 21.30 21.26 8.17
C LYS A 264 19.99 20.83 7.55
N GLU A 265 19.00 21.71 7.55
CA GLU A 265 17.77 21.46 6.82
C GLU A 265 17.97 21.55 5.30
N PHE A 266 17.18 20.76 4.56
CA PHE A 266 17.03 21.01 3.13
C PHE A 266 16.40 22.37 2.92
N PRO A 267 16.85 23.15 1.91
CA PRO A 267 16.13 24.36 1.55
C PRO A 267 14.69 23.96 1.16
N MET A 268 13.73 24.56 1.87
CA MET A 268 12.31 24.36 1.53
C MET A 268 12.05 24.93 0.14
N PRO A 269 11.39 24.17 -0.76
CA PRO A 269 10.89 24.74 -1.98
C PRO A 269 9.97 25.91 -1.63
N GLN A 270 10.27 27.08 -2.14
CA GLN A 270 9.34 28.20 -1.99
C GLN A 270 8.16 27.97 -2.93
N ALA A 271 6.96 27.91 -2.37
CA ALA A 271 5.76 27.94 -3.17
C ALA A 271 5.79 29.23 -4.03
N ARG A 272 5.68 29.08 -5.35
CA ARG A 272 5.70 30.22 -6.27
C ARG A 272 4.47 31.10 -6.13
N THR A 273 3.37 30.49 -5.70
CA THR A 273 2.08 31.13 -5.35
C THR A 273 1.38 30.27 -4.32
N PRO A 274 0.67 30.85 -3.36
CA PRO A 274 -0.26 30.11 -2.52
C PRO A 274 -1.31 29.45 -3.42
N ASP A 275 -1.60 28.18 -3.17
CA ASP A 275 -2.57 27.37 -3.92
C ASP A 275 -3.88 27.16 -3.12
N PHE A 276 -4.23 28.16 -2.33
CA PHE A 276 -5.50 28.24 -1.59
C PHE A 276 -6.19 29.59 -1.84
#